data_e92d40daf4fe70bfba9449c28b84dab5
#
_entry.id   e92d40daf4fe70bfba9449c28b84dab5
#
_cell.length_a   1.000
_cell.length_b   1.000
_cell.length_c   1.000
_cell.angle_alpha   90.00
_cell.angle_beta   90.00
_cell.angle_gamma   90.00
#
_symmetry.space_group_name_H-M   'P 1'
#
loop_
_entity.id
_entity.type
_entity.pdbx_description
1 polymer ?
#
loop_
_entity_poly.entity_id
_entity_poly.type
_entity_poly.pdbx_seq_one_letter_code
_entity_poly.pdbx_strand_id
1 'polypeptide(L)'
;MELNFYTLGVFYMVYSFLGWVGETVVATVRGRRFANRGAAAGPFCFVYGTTAVLLAVGFSDLRTDPVYLFLACMLTATVVEWLTAKILERLHRRKWWDYSGKKFNLNGYVCLQYSLLWGALGTVSVLWGNGLLLRLCLLLPGWLLRPLVWAALAVAALDQIGSAVLVGRYAARHPVLEQLNQKLGERSDTLRRRIALYVEKRIQRAYPAAARREQTALQKGEKDFLSMADLLWLFVIGAFLGDMVETVFCRVTAGVWMSRSSLVWGPFSVVWGLALVLSSVLLRQEQDKSDRYLFVFGTVMGGVYEYVCSAVTELLFGTVFWDYSKFKFNLGGRINLLYCFFWGIAAVVWMRYGYPLVIRLMAKVRSHVRPWMTVLLAVFMAVNLVTSSLALARYDARTSGAAASSTVDSWLDTHFDDARMERIYPNAKKVEKAA
;
A
#
# COMPACT_ATOMS: atom_id res chain seq x y z
N MET A 1 -15.56 -20.81 -2.83
CA MET A 1 -14.26 -21.24 -2.27
C MET A 1 -13.61 -20.02 -1.68
N GLU A 2 -13.40 -20.02 -0.40
CA GLU A 2 -13.00 -18.83 0.35
C GLU A 2 -11.52 -18.47 0.08
N LEU A 3 -11.30 -17.20 -0.25
CA LEU A 3 -9.96 -16.62 -0.25
C LEU A 3 -9.48 -16.54 1.20
N ASN A 4 -8.36 -17.17 1.51
CA ASN A 4 -7.73 -17.11 2.82
C ASN A 4 -6.27 -16.69 2.70
N PHE A 5 -5.61 -16.42 3.82
CA PHE A 5 -4.22 -15.96 3.85
C PHE A 5 -3.28 -16.88 3.04
N TYR A 6 -3.45 -18.19 3.12
CA TYR A 6 -2.56 -19.13 2.44
C TYR A 6 -2.77 -19.16 0.94
N THR A 7 -4.03 -19.11 0.47
CA THR A 7 -4.32 -19.01 -0.97
C THR A 7 -3.85 -17.70 -1.57
N LEU A 8 -4.00 -16.58 -0.84
CA LEU A 8 -3.46 -15.28 -1.24
C LEU A 8 -1.93 -15.28 -1.25
N GLY A 9 -1.30 -15.96 -0.29
CA GLY A 9 0.15 -16.16 -0.27
C GLY A 9 0.65 -16.92 -1.49
N VAL A 10 -0.05 -17.97 -1.91
CA VAL A 10 0.25 -18.68 -3.17
C VAL A 10 0.07 -17.77 -4.37
N PHE A 11 -1.02 -17.01 -4.46
CA PHE A 11 -1.23 -16.05 -5.56
C PHE A 11 -0.08 -15.06 -5.63
N TYR A 12 0.28 -14.47 -4.49
CA TYR A 12 1.39 -13.53 -4.40
C TYR A 12 2.69 -14.13 -4.96
N MET A 13 3.06 -15.33 -4.51
CA MET A 13 4.33 -15.98 -4.91
C MET A 13 4.30 -16.40 -6.38
N VAL A 14 3.23 -17.05 -6.82
CA VAL A 14 3.13 -17.56 -8.20
C VAL A 14 3.09 -16.42 -9.22
N TYR A 15 2.27 -15.39 -8.99
CA TYR A 15 2.22 -14.25 -9.91
C TYR A 15 3.49 -13.39 -9.85
N SER A 16 4.16 -13.29 -8.70
CA SER A 16 5.49 -12.66 -8.61
C SER A 16 6.53 -13.41 -9.46
N PHE A 17 6.50 -14.74 -9.44
CA PHE A 17 7.39 -15.57 -10.25
C PHE A 17 7.06 -15.46 -11.75
N LEU A 18 5.78 -15.59 -12.12
CA LEU A 18 5.34 -15.46 -13.52
C LEU A 18 5.65 -14.07 -14.09
N GLY A 19 5.46 -13.02 -13.30
CA GLY A 19 5.83 -11.66 -13.67
C GLY A 19 7.34 -11.52 -13.90
N TRP A 20 8.16 -12.10 -13.04
CA TRP A 20 9.60 -12.14 -13.23
C TRP A 20 10.01 -12.89 -14.50
N VAL A 21 9.38 -14.05 -14.78
CA VAL A 21 9.62 -14.83 -16.01
C VAL A 21 9.29 -13.95 -17.23
N GLY A 22 8.10 -13.35 -17.28
CA GLY A 22 7.67 -12.49 -18.38
C GLY A 22 8.61 -11.33 -18.65
N GLU A 23 8.94 -10.57 -17.60
CA GLU A 23 9.88 -9.44 -17.69
C GLU A 23 11.29 -9.88 -18.15
N THR A 24 11.78 -10.98 -17.58
CA THR A 24 13.12 -11.50 -17.90
C THR A 24 13.19 -12.01 -19.34
N VAL A 25 12.14 -12.71 -19.81
CA VAL A 25 12.06 -13.19 -21.20
C VAL A 25 12.03 -12.00 -22.16
N VAL A 26 11.16 -11.01 -21.93
CA VAL A 26 11.06 -9.81 -22.79
C VAL A 26 12.39 -9.04 -22.82
N ALA A 27 13.02 -8.86 -21.67
CA ALA A 27 14.30 -8.15 -21.58
C ALA A 27 15.43 -8.92 -22.24
N THR A 28 15.48 -10.25 -22.08
CA THR A 28 16.50 -11.12 -22.66
C THR A 28 16.40 -11.16 -24.19
N VAL A 29 15.18 -11.30 -24.72
CA VAL A 29 14.93 -11.29 -26.19
C VAL A 29 15.30 -9.93 -26.80
N ARG A 30 14.87 -8.84 -26.17
CA ARG A 30 15.21 -7.47 -26.68
C ARG A 30 16.70 -7.15 -26.56
N GLY A 31 17.32 -7.55 -25.48
CA GLY A 31 18.73 -7.25 -25.18
C GLY A 31 19.72 -8.27 -25.74
N ARG A 32 19.26 -9.38 -26.31
CA ARG A 32 20.08 -10.53 -26.76
C ARG A 32 21.07 -11.06 -25.69
N ARG A 33 20.79 -10.78 -24.42
CA ARG A 33 21.57 -11.22 -23.24
C ARG A 33 20.62 -11.42 -22.06
N PHE A 34 20.90 -12.42 -21.25
CA PHE A 34 20.13 -12.68 -20.04
C PHE A 34 20.12 -11.46 -19.11
N ALA A 35 18.92 -10.95 -18.79
CA ALA A 35 18.71 -9.82 -17.91
C ALA A 35 17.70 -10.20 -16.81
N ASN A 36 18.17 -10.47 -15.60
CA ASN A 36 17.29 -10.68 -14.44
C ASN A 36 16.59 -9.37 -14.06
N ARG A 37 15.28 -9.29 -14.26
CA ARG A 37 14.46 -8.10 -14.10
C ARG A 37 13.83 -7.92 -12.70
N GLY A 38 14.16 -8.72 -11.71
CA GLY A 38 13.68 -8.53 -10.34
C GLY A 38 14.33 -7.32 -9.64
N ALA A 39 13.60 -6.60 -8.81
CA ALA A 39 14.16 -5.62 -7.87
C ALA A 39 14.96 -6.32 -6.76
N ALA A 40 14.54 -7.50 -6.37
CA ALA A 40 15.21 -8.42 -5.47
C ALA A 40 16.22 -9.34 -6.19
N ALA A 41 17.01 -10.08 -5.46
CA ALA A 41 18.00 -10.99 -6.02
C ALA A 41 17.35 -12.26 -6.61
N GLY A 42 16.27 -12.72 -5.99
CA GLY A 42 15.51 -13.90 -6.39
C GLY A 42 14.65 -13.72 -7.65
N PRO A 43 14.06 -14.80 -8.14
CA PRO A 43 13.24 -14.81 -9.34
C PRO A 43 11.81 -14.33 -9.07
N PHE A 44 11.68 -13.14 -8.48
CA PHE A 44 10.37 -12.60 -8.09
C PHE A 44 10.24 -11.14 -8.49
N CYS A 45 9.08 -10.79 -9.09
CA CYS A 45 8.67 -9.43 -9.36
C CYS A 45 7.42 -9.10 -8.53
N PHE A 46 7.64 -8.56 -7.33
CA PHE A 46 6.60 -8.38 -6.30
C PHE A 46 5.46 -7.45 -6.71
N VAL A 47 5.67 -6.58 -7.69
CA VAL A 47 4.60 -5.73 -8.26
C VAL A 47 3.48 -6.60 -8.81
N TYR A 48 3.82 -7.67 -9.55
CA TYR A 48 2.85 -8.59 -10.12
C TYR A 48 2.09 -9.37 -9.04
N GLY A 49 2.79 -9.88 -8.02
CA GLY A 49 2.15 -10.57 -6.90
C GLY A 49 1.23 -9.67 -6.09
N THR A 50 1.69 -8.47 -5.75
CA THR A 50 0.89 -7.47 -5.04
C THR A 50 -0.37 -7.10 -5.85
N THR A 51 -0.20 -6.80 -7.14
CA THR A 51 -1.31 -6.50 -8.02
C THR A 51 -2.30 -7.66 -8.07
N ALA A 52 -1.83 -8.90 -8.27
CA ALA A 52 -2.70 -10.07 -8.36
C ALA A 52 -3.52 -10.31 -7.09
N VAL A 53 -2.92 -10.14 -5.90
CA VAL A 53 -3.63 -10.23 -4.63
C VAL A 53 -4.70 -9.14 -4.51
N LEU A 54 -4.37 -7.87 -4.83
CA LEU A 54 -5.34 -6.79 -4.81
C LEU A 54 -6.51 -7.03 -5.77
N LEU A 55 -6.23 -7.54 -6.99
CA LEU A 55 -7.26 -7.86 -7.96
C LEU A 55 -8.12 -9.05 -7.52
N ALA A 56 -7.52 -10.08 -6.91
CA ALA A 56 -8.23 -11.25 -6.41
C ALA A 56 -9.19 -10.89 -5.27
N VAL A 57 -8.76 -10.06 -4.33
CA VAL A 57 -9.57 -9.61 -3.20
C VAL A 57 -10.61 -8.59 -3.62
N GLY A 58 -10.22 -7.63 -4.47
CA GLY A 58 -11.07 -6.50 -4.83
C GLY A 58 -12.14 -6.82 -5.87
N PHE A 59 -11.85 -7.70 -6.84
CA PHE A 59 -12.66 -7.80 -8.06
C PHE A 59 -13.18 -9.22 -8.35
N SER A 60 -13.19 -10.11 -7.37
CA SER A 60 -13.79 -11.44 -7.50
C SER A 60 -15.26 -11.40 -7.92
N ASP A 61 -15.99 -10.37 -7.48
CA ASP A 61 -17.42 -10.20 -7.72
C ASP A 61 -17.74 -9.63 -9.10
N LEU A 62 -16.75 -9.02 -9.78
CA LEU A 62 -16.92 -8.46 -11.12
C LEU A 62 -16.72 -9.47 -12.26
N ARG A 63 -16.63 -10.77 -11.96
CA ARG A 63 -16.43 -11.82 -12.98
C ARG A 63 -17.56 -11.92 -14.01
N THR A 64 -18.76 -11.49 -13.64
CA THR A 64 -19.94 -11.46 -14.52
C THR A 64 -19.89 -10.35 -15.56
N ASP A 65 -19.10 -9.29 -15.31
CA ASP A 65 -19.01 -8.11 -16.17
C ASP A 65 -17.57 -7.89 -16.67
N PRO A 66 -17.13 -8.59 -17.74
CA PRO A 66 -15.74 -8.57 -18.19
C PRO A 66 -15.21 -7.17 -18.56
N VAL A 67 -16.08 -6.26 -19.03
CA VAL A 67 -15.69 -4.90 -19.40
C VAL A 67 -15.35 -4.08 -18.14
N TYR A 68 -16.21 -4.12 -17.13
CA TYR A 68 -15.95 -3.46 -15.85
C TYR A 68 -14.74 -4.06 -15.15
N LEU A 69 -14.62 -5.40 -15.18
CA LEU A 69 -13.45 -6.10 -14.64
C LEU A 69 -12.16 -5.63 -15.34
N PHE A 70 -12.16 -5.55 -16.67
CA PHE A 70 -10.99 -5.06 -17.42
C PHE A 70 -10.59 -3.64 -17.02
N LEU A 71 -11.56 -2.73 -16.95
CA LEU A 71 -11.30 -1.33 -16.55
C LEU A 71 -10.78 -1.25 -15.11
N ALA A 72 -11.38 -2.00 -14.19
CA ALA A 72 -10.95 -2.05 -12.80
C ALA A 72 -9.53 -2.61 -12.65
N CYS A 73 -9.24 -3.72 -13.35
CA CYS A 73 -7.89 -4.31 -13.39
C CYS A 73 -6.87 -3.33 -14.00
N MET A 74 -7.21 -2.70 -15.11
CA MET A 74 -6.35 -1.73 -15.80
C MET A 74 -5.99 -0.55 -14.87
N LEU A 75 -6.99 0.07 -14.25
CA LEU A 75 -6.79 1.22 -13.38
C LEU A 75 -5.97 0.83 -12.14
N THR A 76 -6.36 -0.23 -11.44
CA THR A 76 -5.67 -0.66 -10.22
C THR A 76 -4.22 -1.06 -10.49
N ALA A 77 -3.98 -1.86 -11.52
CA ALA A 77 -2.63 -2.28 -11.87
C ALA A 77 -1.74 -1.08 -12.31
N THR A 78 -2.30 -0.13 -13.07
CA THR A 78 -1.61 1.11 -13.45
C THR A 78 -1.23 1.94 -12.23
N VAL A 79 -2.12 2.03 -11.24
CA VAL A 79 -1.84 2.73 -9.99
C VAL A 79 -0.75 2.02 -9.20
N VAL A 80 -0.81 0.70 -9.06
CA VAL A 80 0.23 -0.09 -8.37
C VAL A 80 1.58 0.07 -9.07
N GLU A 81 1.62 0.01 -10.41
CA GLU A 81 2.84 0.23 -11.18
C GLU A 81 3.41 1.64 -10.95
N TRP A 82 2.57 2.68 -11.00
CA TRP A 82 2.96 4.05 -10.75
C TRP A 82 3.48 4.26 -9.31
N LEU A 83 2.76 3.72 -8.30
CA LEU A 83 3.15 3.76 -6.89
C LEU A 83 4.52 3.12 -6.69
N THR A 84 4.67 1.92 -7.23
CA THR A 84 5.93 1.16 -7.14
C THR A 84 7.08 1.94 -7.78
N ALA A 85 6.88 2.51 -8.96
CA ALA A 85 7.89 3.32 -9.63
C ALA A 85 8.34 4.51 -8.77
N LYS A 86 7.38 5.23 -8.17
CA LYS A 86 7.63 6.36 -7.28
C LYS A 86 8.35 5.96 -5.98
N ILE A 87 7.92 4.86 -5.37
CA ILE A 87 8.55 4.33 -4.15
C ILE A 87 9.99 3.90 -4.45
N LEU A 88 10.20 3.12 -5.52
CA LEU A 88 11.53 2.66 -5.91
C LEU A 88 12.46 3.82 -6.26
N GLU A 89 11.97 4.83 -7.00
CA GLU A 89 12.78 6.02 -7.30
C GLU A 89 13.18 6.77 -6.03
N ARG A 90 12.31 6.85 -5.04
CA ARG A 90 12.64 7.50 -3.76
C ARG A 90 13.63 6.70 -2.92
N LEU A 91 13.42 5.38 -2.81
CA LEU A 91 14.30 4.50 -2.04
C LEU A 91 15.68 4.42 -2.66
N HIS A 92 15.75 4.28 -3.99
CA HIS A 92 17.00 4.02 -4.71
C HIS A 92 17.54 5.25 -5.44
N ARG A 93 16.81 6.39 -5.42
CA ARG A 93 17.13 7.63 -6.16
C ARG A 93 17.33 7.39 -7.66
N ARG A 94 16.70 6.34 -8.22
CA ARG A 94 16.81 5.90 -9.61
C ARG A 94 15.44 5.58 -10.16
N LYS A 95 15.20 5.99 -11.41
CA LYS A 95 14.03 5.57 -12.15
C LYS A 95 14.33 4.20 -12.79
N TRP A 96 13.64 3.16 -12.30
CA TRP A 96 13.89 1.77 -12.72
C TRP A 96 13.45 1.49 -14.15
N TRP A 97 12.37 2.12 -14.60
CA TRP A 97 11.93 2.12 -15.99
C TRP A 97 11.51 3.52 -16.40
N ASP A 98 11.46 3.78 -17.70
CA ASP A 98 11.09 5.08 -18.24
C ASP A 98 10.30 4.93 -19.54
N TYR A 99 9.03 5.29 -19.50
CA TYR A 99 8.11 5.31 -20.64
C TYR A 99 7.97 6.70 -21.24
N SER A 100 8.86 7.66 -20.98
CA SER A 100 8.78 9.03 -21.49
C SER A 100 8.73 9.09 -23.03
N GLY A 101 9.30 8.10 -23.72
CA GLY A 101 9.24 7.98 -25.18
C GLY A 101 7.94 7.35 -25.72
N LYS A 102 7.00 6.94 -24.85
CA LYS A 102 5.73 6.35 -25.25
C LYS A 102 4.61 7.38 -25.28
N LYS A 103 3.65 7.24 -26.21
CA LYS A 103 2.45 8.09 -26.26
C LYS A 103 1.58 7.83 -25.01
N PHE A 104 0.89 8.89 -24.56
CA PHE A 104 0.01 8.83 -23.39
C PHE A 104 0.71 8.27 -22.13
N ASN A 105 1.94 8.69 -21.86
CA ASN A 105 2.63 8.39 -20.61
C ASN A 105 2.36 9.44 -19.55
N LEU A 106 2.39 9.02 -18.28
CA LEU A 106 2.29 9.88 -17.11
C LEU A 106 3.67 9.97 -16.45
N ASN A 107 4.40 11.06 -16.75
CA ASN A 107 5.75 11.31 -16.25
C ASN A 107 6.77 10.18 -16.51
N GLY A 108 6.50 9.34 -17.53
CA GLY A 108 7.33 8.18 -17.87
C GLY A 108 7.26 7.02 -16.87
N TYR A 109 6.38 7.06 -15.85
CA TYR A 109 6.22 5.94 -14.91
C TYR A 109 5.26 4.89 -15.43
N VAL A 110 4.18 5.31 -16.07
CA VAL A 110 3.16 4.46 -16.70
C VAL A 110 2.79 5.00 -18.07
N CYS A 111 2.24 4.17 -18.95
CA CYS A 111 1.71 4.60 -20.23
C CYS A 111 0.51 3.74 -20.65
N LEU A 112 -0.39 4.31 -21.46
CA LEU A 112 -1.64 3.67 -21.87
C LEU A 112 -1.44 2.27 -22.45
N GLN A 113 -0.41 2.08 -23.29
CA GLN A 113 -0.13 0.77 -23.91
C GLN A 113 0.09 -0.35 -22.88
N TYR A 114 0.86 -0.06 -21.83
CA TYR A 114 1.12 -1.04 -20.77
C TYR A 114 -0.05 -1.12 -19.79
N SER A 115 -0.77 -0.02 -19.56
CA SER A 115 -2.01 -0.05 -18.77
C SER A 115 -3.07 -0.97 -19.39
N LEU A 116 -3.25 -0.95 -20.70
CA LEU A 116 -4.14 -1.88 -21.41
C LEU A 116 -3.66 -3.34 -21.28
N LEU A 117 -2.35 -3.57 -21.38
CA LEU A 117 -1.77 -4.90 -21.15
C LEU A 117 -2.02 -5.38 -19.73
N TRP A 118 -1.83 -4.53 -18.73
CA TRP A 118 -2.13 -4.81 -17.33
C TRP A 118 -3.62 -5.17 -17.13
N GLY A 119 -4.52 -4.41 -17.78
CA GLY A 119 -5.95 -4.71 -17.77
C GLY A 119 -6.25 -6.10 -18.29
N ALA A 120 -5.67 -6.48 -19.43
CA ALA A 120 -5.85 -7.81 -20.04
C ALA A 120 -5.29 -8.92 -19.13
N LEU A 121 -4.06 -8.79 -18.65
CA LEU A 121 -3.44 -9.77 -17.75
C LEU A 121 -4.21 -9.93 -16.43
N GLY A 122 -4.67 -8.81 -15.85
CA GLY A 122 -5.48 -8.81 -14.64
C GLY A 122 -6.82 -9.52 -14.85
N THR A 123 -7.50 -9.23 -15.96
CA THR A 123 -8.77 -9.89 -16.30
C THR A 123 -8.58 -11.40 -16.47
N VAL A 124 -7.56 -11.84 -17.20
CA VAL A 124 -7.23 -13.27 -17.37
C VAL A 124 -6.93 -13.92 -16.02
N SER A 125 -6.18 -13.24 -15.15
CA SER A 125 -5.86 -13.78 -13.83
C SER A 125 -7.10 -13.95 -12.95
N VAL A 126 -8.02 -12.98 -12.93
CA VAL A 126 -9.24 -13.04 -12.13
C VAL A 126 -10.24 -14.05 -12.69
N LEU A 127 -10.44 -14.10 -14.01
CA LEU A 127 -11.41 -15.01 -14.63
C LEU A 127 -10.98 -16.48 -14.54
N TRP A 128 -9.71 -16.77 -14.85
CA TRP A 128 -9.23 -18.15 -15.00
C TRP A 128 -8.05 -18.51 -14.10
N GLY A 129 -7.05 -17.62 -14.00
CA GLY A 129 -5.80 -17.89 -13.29
C GLY A 129 -6.02 -18.19 -11.81
N ASN A 130 -6.81 -17.38 -11.12
CA ASN A 130 -7.10 -17.55 -9.69
C ASN A 130 -7.86 -18.87 -9.45
N GLY A 131 -8.83 -19.22 -10.31
CA GLY A 131 -9.56 -20.48 -10.21
C GLY A 131 -8.65 -21.70 -10.39
N LEU A 132 -7.72 -21.65 -11.34
CA LEU A 132 -6.73 -22.69 -11.53
C LEU A 132 -5.81 -22.84 -10.31
N LEU A 133 -5.28 -21.75 -9.80
CA LEU A 133 -4.40 -21.76 -8.61
C LEU A 133 -5.14 -22.27 -7.36
N LEU A 134 -6.39 -21.89 -7.17
CA LEU A 134 -7.21 -22.42 -6.08
C LEU A 134 -7.38 -23.94 -6.18
N ARG A 135 -7.64 -24.48 -7.38
CA ARG A 135 -7.71 -25.94 -7.60
C ARG A 135 -6.38 -26.62 -7.28
N LEU A 136 -5.26 -26.01 -7.69
CA LEU A 136 -3.92 -26.53 -7.36
C LEU A 136 -3.65 -26.52 -5.87
N CYS A 137 -4.06 -25.47 -5.14
CA CYS A 137 -3.94 -25.41 -3.70
C CYS A 137 -4.71 -26.54 -2.99
N LEU A 138 -5.85 -26.96 -3.53
CA LEU A 138 -6.64 -28.08 -2.98
C LEU A 138 -5.98 -29.44 -3.12
N LEU A 139 -5.07 -29.61 -4.09
CA LEU A 139 -4.31 -30.85 -4.26
C LEU A 139 -3.25 -31.02 -3.17
N LEU A 140 -2.87 -29.92 -2.50
CA LEU A 140 -1.88 -29.96 -1.44
C LEU A 140 -2.57 -30.10 -0.06
N PRO A 141 -2.18 -31.07 0.76
CA PRO A 141 -2.69 -31.16 2.11
C PRO A 141 -2.31 -29.93 2.93
N GLY A 142 -3.22 -29.45 3.78
CA GLY A 142 -3.03 -28.20 4.54
C GLY A 142 -1.78 -28.18 5.43
N TRP A 143 -1.36 -29.33 5.94
CA TRP A 143 -0.14 -29.48 6.75
C TRP A 143 1.15 -29.21 5.93
N LEU A 144 1.10 -29.35 4.62
CA LEU A 144 2.22 -29.07 3.70
C LEU A 144 2.11 -27.64 3.14
N LEU A 145 0.91 -27.21 2.73
CA LEU A 145 0.68 -25.89 2.13
C LEU A 145 1.04 -24.76 3.09
N ARG A 146 0.62 -24.86 4.37
CA ARG A 146 0.85 -23.80 5.37
C ARG A 146 2.33 -23.49 5.60
N PRO A 147 3.19 -24.45 5.96
CA PRO A 147 4.62 -24.18 6.17
C PRO A 147 5.32 -23.76 4.87
N LEU A 148 4.89 -24.28 3.70
CA LEU A 148 5.45 -23.91 2.41
C LEU A 148 5.21 -22.42 2.12
N VAL A 149 4.00 -21.93 2.34
CA VAL A 149 3.66 -20.51 2.15
C VAL A 149 4.45 -19.64 3.10
N TRP A 150 4.54 -19.99 4.38
CA TRP A 150 5.34 -19.22 5.35
C TRP A 150 6.82 -19.20 4.98
N ALA A 151 7.39 -20.34 4.59
CA ALA A 151 8.79 -20.43 4.16
C ALA A 151 9.04 -19.56 2.92
N ALA A 152 8.16 -19.64 1.91
CA ALA A 152 8.27 -18.84 0.69
C ALA A 152 8.17 -17.34 0.98
N LEU A 153 7.20 -16.91 1.80
CA LEU A 153 7.05 -15.51 2.20
C LEU A 153 8.25 -15.02 3.02
N ALA A 154 8.78 -15.85 3.93
CA ALA A 154 9.98 -15.52 4.71
C ALA A 154 11.20 -15.33 3.81
N VAL A 155 11.44 -16.24 2.86
CA VAL A 155 12.54 -16.14 1.89
C VAL A 155 12.38 -14.88 1.02
N ALA A 156 11.16 -14.62 0.54
CA ALA A 156 10.86 -13.43 -0.25
C ALA A 156 11.09 -12.14 0.55
N ALA A 157 10.67 -12.09 1.82
CA ALA A 157 10.88 -10.95 2.70
C ALA A 157 12.37 -10.73 3.00
N LEU A 158 13.11 -11.79 3.29
CA LEU A 158 14.56 -11.71 3.52
C LEU A 158 15.30 -11.22 2.28
N ASP A 159 14.93 -11.69 1.09
CA ASP A 159 15.53 -11.24 -0.17
C ASP A 159 15.23 -9.75 -0.44
N GLN A 160 13.99 -9.30 -0.18
CA GLN A 160 13.63 -7.88 -0.30
C GLN A 160 14.36 -7.00 0.70
N ILE A 161 14.36 -7.38 1.97
CA ILE A 161 15.06 -6.62 3.03
C ILE A 161 16.57 -6.61 2.74
N GLY A 162 17.15 -7.75 2.39
CA GLY A 162 18.56 -7.87 2.03
C GLY A 162 18.91 -7.00 0.82
N SER A 163 18.11 -7.03 -0.24
CA SER A 163 18.29 -6.19 -1.42
C SER A 163 18.12 -4.71 -1.11
N ALA A 164 17.12 -4.32 -0.31
CA ALA A 164 16.89 -2.93 0.10
C ALA A 164 18.01 -2.38 0.99
N VAL A 165 18.51 -3.19 1.93
CA VAL A 165 19.63 -2.81 2.82
C VAL A 165 20.95 -2.68 2.03
N LEU A 166 21.18 -3.57 1.06
CA LEU A 166 22.41 -3.59 0.27
C LEU A 166 22.46 -2.49 -0.81
N VAL A 167 21.30 -2.17 -1.42
CA VAL A 167 21.19 -1.15 -2.47
C VAL A 167 20.91 0.22 -1.87
N GLY A 168 20.28 0.26 -0.68
CA GLY A 168 19.89 1.51 -0.05
C GLY A 168 21.09 2.24 0.56
N ARG A 169 21.39 3.44 0.10
CA ARG A 169 22.16 4.44 0.84
C ARG A 169 21.55 4.78 2.22
N TYR A 170 20.47 4.08 2.60
CA TYR A 170 19.80 4.21 3.89
C TYR A 170 20.71 3.79 5.06
N ALA A 171 21.59 2.80 4.85
CA ALA A 171 22.54 2.36 5.86
C ALA A 171 23.59 3.43 6.21
N ALA A 172 23.91 4.33 5.29
CA ALA A 172 24.90 5.40 5.51
C ALA A 172 24.39 6.57 6.35
N ARG A 173 23.08 6.62 6.68
CA ARG A 173 22.48 7.74 7.42
C ARG A 173 21.90 7.36 8.80
N HIS A 174 21.94 6.09 9.20
CA HIS A 174 21.48 5.68 10.53
C HIS A 174 22.68 5.44 11.47
N PRO A 175 22.90 6.32 12.47
CA PRO A 175 24.05 6.19 13.39
C PRO A 175 24.05 4.88 14.19
N VAL A 176 22.88 4.28 14.43
CA VAL A 176 22.75 2.98 15.12
C VAL A 176 23.28 1.82 14.27
N LEU A 177 23.08 1.86 12.94
CA LEU A 177 23.61 0.85 12.02
C LEU A 177 25.11 1.00 11.78
N GLU A 178 25.62 2.23 11.86
CA GLU A 178 27.05 2.52 11.76
C GLU A 178 27.82 2.02 13.01
N GLN A 179 27.23 2.17 14.20
CA GLN A 179 27.80 1.61 15.45
C GLN A 179 27.75 0.08 15.50
N LEU A 180 26.66 -0.56 14.96
CA LEU A 180 26.60 -2.01 14.80
C LEU A 180 27.63 -2.52 13.76
N ASN A 181 27.89 -1.73 12.74
CA ASN A 181 28.82 -2.03 11.66
C ASN A 181 30.29 -2.00 12.14
N GLN A 182 30.63 -1.04 13.01
CA GLN A 182 31.98 -0.97 13.63
C GLN A 182 32.26 -2.15 14.57
N LYS A 183 31.22 -2.77 15.17
CA LYS A 183 31.35 -3.95 16.05
C LYS A 183 31.47 -5.28 15.31
N LEU A 184 31.12 -5.36 14.01
CA LEU A 184 31.09 -6.61 13.23
C LEU A 184 32.34 -6.86 12.36
N GLY A 185 33.40 -6.13 12.57
CA GLY A 185 34.78 -6.38 12.09
C GLY A 185 34.99 -6.58 10.57
N GLU A 186 36.18 -6.31 10.10
CA GLU A 186 36.65 -6.21 8.71
C GLU A 186 36.31 -7.35 7.73
N ARG A 187 36.04 -8.58 8.20
CA ARG A 187 35.59 -9.68 7.34
C ARG A 187 34.21 -9.54 6.77
N SER A 188 33.31 -8.91 7.52
CA SER A 188 31.93 -8.60 7.09
C SER A 188 31.91 -7.54 6.00
N ASP A 189 32.80 -6.56 6.03
CA ASP A 189 32.83 -5.46 5.07
C ASP A 189 33.24 -5.90 3.65
N THR A 190 34.14 -6.88 3.54
CA THR A 190 34.57 -7.41 2.24
C THR A 190 33.44 -8.18 1.55
N LEU A 191 32.71 -9.01 2.29
CA LEU A 191 31.57 -9.79 1.76
C LEU A 191 30.43 -8.84 1.38
N ARG A 192 30.11 -7.89 2.25
CA ARG A 192 29.08 -6.86 2.03
C ARG A 192 29.39 -6.01 0.80
N ARG A 193 30.64 -5.59 0.62
CA ARG A 193 31.10 -4.84 -0.54
C ARG A 193 30.98 -5.65 -1.83
N ARG A 194 31.32 -6.94 -1.81
CA ARG A 194 31.14 -7.85 -2.95
C ARG A 194 29.67 -8.03 -3.32
N ILE A 195 28.81 -8.25 -2.34
CA ILE A 195 27.36 -8.41 -2.56
C ILE A 195 26.75 -7.10 -3.08
N ALA A 196 27.10 -5.95 -2.50
CA ALA A 196 26.64 -4.65 -2.97
C ALA A 196 27.05 -4.38 -4.42
N LEU A 197 28.30 -4.66 -4.80
CA LEU A 197 28.80 -4.54 -6.17
C LEU A 197 28.11 -5.52 -7.14
N TYR A 198 27.80 -6.73 -6.68
CA TYR A 198 27.07 -7.70 -7.48
C TYR A 198 25.63 -7.21 -7.77
N VAL A 199 24.92 -6.76 -6.72
CA VAL A 199 23.55 -6.22 -6.86
C VAL A 199 23.55 -4.98 -7.73
N GLU A 200 24.51 -4.07 -7.54
CA GLU A 200 24.66 -2.85 -8.34
C GLU A 200 24.89 -3.18 -9.84
N LYS A 201 25.84 -4.06 -10.15
CA LYS A 201 26.08 -4.53 -11.54
C LYS A 201 24.84 -5.19 -12.15
N ARG A 202 24.09 -5.95 -11.35
CA ARG A 202 22.85 -6.58 -11.80
C ARG A 202 21.79 -5.53 -12.17
N ILE A 203 21.58 -4.52 -11.31
CA ILE A 203 20.63 -3.44 -11.54
C ILE A 203 21.00 -2.64 -12.79
N GLN A 204 22.27 -2.28 -12.95
CA GLN A 204 22.75 -1.56 -14.13
C GLN A 204 22.54 -2.34 -15.43
N ARG A 205 22.67 -3.66 -15.40
CA ARG A 205 22.41 -4.54 -16.57
C ARG A 205 20.92 -4.69 -16.84
N ALA A 206 20.09 -4.84 -15.81
CA ALA A 206 18.66 -5.02 -15.94
C ALA A 206 17.94 -3.71 -16.33
N TYR A 207 18.42 -2.58 -15.83
CA TYR A 207 17.77 -1.26 -15.96
C TYR A 207 18.78 -0.17 -16.38
N PRO A 208 19.28 -0.18 -17.64
CA PRO A 208 20.33 0.74 -18.10
C PRO A 208 19.88 2.21 -18.09
N ALA A 209 18.59 2.50 -18.18
CA ALA A 209 18.05 3.86 -18.06
C ALA A 209 18.20 4.43 -16.63
N ALA A 210 18.21 3.56 -15.61
CA ALA A 210 18.41 3.96 -14.23
C ALA A 210 19.85 4.47 -13.98
N ALA A 211 20.85 3.90 -14.65
CA ALA A 211 22.25 4.29 -14.50
C ALA A 211 22.58 5.67 -15.07
N ARG A 212 21.93 6.08 -16.17
CA ARG A 212 22.21 7.38 -16.83
C ARG A 212 21.75 8.60 -16.04
N ARG A 213 20.68 8.49 -15.25
CA ARG A 213 20.11 9.63 -14.48
C ARG A 213 20.77 9.87 -13.13
N GLU A 214 21.50 8.90 -12.59
CA GLU A 214 22.23 9.09 -11.34
C GLU A 214 23.26 10.23 -11.45
N GLN A 215 23.93 10.33 -12.61
CA GLN A 215 24.88 11.41 -12.87
C GLN A 215 24.22 12.79 -12.94
N THR A 216 22.96 12.87 -13.41
CA THR A 216 22.21 14.15 -13.52
C THR A 216 21.54 14.54 -12.19
N ALA A 217 21.15 13.58 -11.35
CA ALA A 217 20.51 13.84 -10.05
C ALA A 217 21.50 14.28 -8.98
N LEU A 218 22.77 13.85 -9.08
CA LEU A 218 23.86 14.32 -8.20
C LEU A 218 24.21 15.79 -8.42
N GLN A 219 23.87 16.34 -9.59
CA GLN A 219 24.08 17.78 -9.90
C GLN A 219 22.91 18.70 -9.48
N LYS A 220 21.71 18.15 -9.22
CA LYS A 220 20.58 18.89 -8.65
C LYS A 220 20.49 18.60 -7.16
N GLY A 221 20.88 19.56 -6.35
CA GLY A 221 20.92 19.50 -4.88
C GLY A 221 19.72 18.78 -4.23
N GLU A 222 20.01 18.08 -3.14
CA GLU A 222 19.08 17.29 -2.33
C GLU A 222 17.85 18.11 -1.93
N LYS A 223 16.70 17.80 -2.51
CA LYS A 223 15.42 18.20 -1.92
C LYS A 223 15.18 17.32 -0.69
N ASP A 224 15.07 17.94 0.49
CA ASP A 224 14.87 17.30 1.80
C ASP A 224 13.87 16.14 1.77
N PHE A 225 14.30 14.99 2.25
CA PHE A 225 13.41 13.84 2.42
C PHE A 225 12.63 13.98 3.72
N LEU A 226 11.35 13.59 3.71
CA LEU A 226 10.57 13.41 4.93
C LEU A 226 11.19 12.27 5.73
N SER A 227 11.54 12.53 6.99
CA SER A 227 12.00 11.50 7.91
C SER A 227 10.84 10.59 8.32
N MET A 228 11.13 9.42 8.89
CA MET A 228 10.08 8.55 9.45
C MET A 228 9.29 9.25 10.55
N ALA A 229 9.94 10.13 11.31
CA ALA A 229 9.27 10.98 12.29
C ALA A 229 8.29 11.96 11.63
N ASP A 230 8.68 12.60 10.53
CA ASP A 230 7.80 13.50 9.78
C ASP A 230 6.59 12.74 9.21
N LEU A 231 6.78 11.52 8.71
CA LEU A 231 5.69 10.67 8.21
C LEU A 231 4.71 10.28 9.33
N LEU A 232 5.22 9.94 10.52
CA LEU A 232 4.38 9.64 11.68
C LEU A 232 3.54 10.86 12.08
N TRP A 233 4.16 12.03 12.18
CA TRP A 233 3.43 13.26 12.52
C TRP A 233 2.41 13.62 11.45
N LEU A 234 2.74 13.50 10.16
CA LEU A 234 1.78 13.68 9.06
C LEU A 234 0.61 12.70 9.17
N PHE A 235 0.90 11.44 9.51
CA PHE A 235 -0.14 10.43 9.71
C PHE A 235 -1.10 10.82 10.84
N VAL A 236 -0.57 11.19 12.01
CA VAL A 236 -1.40 11.53 13.18
C VAL A 236 -2.21 12.80 12.93
N ILE A 237 -1.57 13.84 12.37
CA ILE A 237 -2.26 15.11 12.01
C ILE A 237 -3.33 14.80 10.96
N GLY A 238 -3.01 14.02 9.95
CA GLY A 238 -3.95 13.62 8.90
C GLY A 238 -5.12 12.81 9.41
N ALA A 239 -4.86 11.85 10.30
CA ALA A 239 -5.88 11.03 10.93
C ALA A 239 -6.84 11.86 11.78
N PHE A 240 -6.31 12.80 12.55
CA PHE A 240 -7.12 13.72 13.37
C PHE A 240 -7.93 14.68 12.52
N LEU A 241 -7.29 15.40 11.60
CA LEU A 241 -8.00 16.37 10.75
C LEU A 241 -9.05 15.71 9.87
N GLY A 242 -8.73 14.53 9.31
CA GLY A 242 -9.66 13.80 8.46
C GLY A 242 -10.90 13.33 9.22
N ASP A 243 -10.74 12.82 10.45
CA ASP A 243 -11.87 12.48 11.31
C ASP A 243 -12.75 13.70 11.60
N MET A 244 -12.15 14.84 11.94
CA MET A 244 -12.88 16.08 12.19
C MET A 244 -13.65 16.57 10.96
N VAL A 245 -13.02 16.60 9.80
CA VAL A 245 -13.64 17.02 8.55
C VAL A 245 -14.81 16.08 8.19
N GLU A 246 -14.61 14.77 8.31
CA GLU A 246 -15.65 13.79 7.99
C GLU A 246 -16.82 13.82 8.99
N THR A 247 -16.54 14.03 10.26
CA THR A 247 -17.59 14.21 11.30
C THR A 247 -18.43 15.45 11.03
N VAL A 248 -17.81 16.58 10.66
CA VAL A 248 -18.52 17.80 10.26
C VAL A 248 -19.31 17.57 8.97
N PHE A 249 -18.70 16.89 7.98
CA PHE A 249 -19.39 16.55 6.73
C PHE A 249 -20.64 15.71 6.98
N CYS A 250 -20.59 14.70 7.84
CA CYS A 250 -21.76 13.91 8.23
C CYS A 250 -22.82 14.77 8.90
N ARG A 251 -22.44 15.73 9.74
CA ARG A 251 -23.39 16.67 10.35
C ARG A 251 -24.13 17.52 9.31
N VAL A 252 -23.39 18.03 8.33
CA VAL A 252 -23.95 18.89 7.28
C VAL A 252 -24.83 18.11 6.31
N THR A 253 -24.42 16.90 5.93
CA THR A 253 -25.10 16.10 4.88
C THR A 253 -26.18 15.19 5.40
N ALA A 254 -25.98 14.56 6.57
CA ALA A 254 -26.91 13.60 7.17
C ALA A 254 -27.66 14.15 8.39
N GLY A 255 -27.31 15.36 8.85
CA GLY A 255 -27.98 16.01 9.99
C GLY A 255 -27.62 15.43 11.37
N VAL A 256 -26.73 14.44 11.43
CA VAL A 256 -26.37 13.72 12.65
C VAL A 256 -24.88 13.84 12.98
N TRP A 257 -24.56 13.93 14.27
CA TRP A 257 -23.18 13.78 14.75
C TRP A 257 -22.89 12.30 14.90
N MET A 258 -21.94 11.79 14.15
CA MET A 258 -21.49 10.40 14.27
C MET A 258 -19.96 10.33 14.25
N SER A 259 -19.41 9.40 15.02
CA SER A 259 -17.98 9.13 15.00
C SER A 259 -17.56 8.60 13.63
N ARG A 260 -16.42 9.09 13.14
CA ARG A 260 -15.74 8.60 11.92
C ARG A 260 -14.36 8.04 12.25
N SER A 261 -14.09 7.87 13.56
CA SER A 261 -12.82 7.31 14.02
C SER A 261 -12.66 5.86 13.61
N SER A 262 -11.45 5.52 13.20
CA SER A 262 -11.04 4.12 12.99
C SER A 262 -10.48 3.50 14.27
N LEU A 263 -10.23 4.29 15.32
CA LEU A 263 -9.57 3.85 16.54
C LEU A 263 -10.45 4.05 17.77
N VAL A 264 -10.30 3.16 18.76
CA VAL A 264 -11.12 3.17 20.00
C VAL A 264 -10.72 4.30 20.97
N TRP A 265 -9.52 4.84 20.84
CA TRP A 265 -9.04 5.96 21.64
C TRP A 265 -8.73 7.18 20.76
N GLY A 266 -9.54 8.19 20.92
CA GLY A 266 -9.42 9.48 20.23
C GLY A 266 -10.01 9.51 18.81
N PRO A 267 -10.17 10.72 18.28
CA PRO A 267 -10.76 10.95 16.96
C PRO A 267 -9.70 10.80 15.87
N PHE A 268 -9.37 9.57 15.50
CA PHE A 268 -8.35 9.28 14.50
C PHE A 268 -8.90 8.38 13.39
N SER A 269 -8.96 8.88 12.17
CA SER A 269 -9.26 8.09 10.98
C SER A 269 -7.96 7.60 10.33
N VAL A 270 -7.69 6.28 10.45
CA VAL A 270 -6.50 5.65 9.84
C VAL A 270 -6.51 5.84 8.33
N VAL A 271 -7.68 5.77 7.69
CA VAL A 271 -7.85 5.97 6.24
C VAL A 271 -7.37 7.36 5.85
N TRP A 272 -7.79 8.42 6.53
CA TRP A 272 -7.33 9.79 6.25
C TRP A 272 -5.84 9.99 6.56
N GLY A 273 -5.37 9.42 7.66
CA GLY A 273 -3.95 9.50 8.02
C GLY A 273 -3.05 8.91 6.94
N LEU A 274 -3.35 7.70 6.48
CA LEU A 274 -2.61 7.04 5.40
C LEU A 274 -2.78 7.78 4.07
N ALA A 275 -3.99 8.28 3.74
CA ALA A 275 -4.23 9.04 2.52
C ALA A 275 -3.36 10.29 2.44
N LEU A 276 -3.25 11.06 3.54
CA LEU A 276 -2.45 12.28 3.58
C LEU A 276 -0.95 11.98 3.54
N VAL A 277 -0.48 10.93 4.21
CA VAL A 277 0.90 10.47 4.07
C VAL A 277 1.20 10.08 2.64
N LEU A 278 0.38 9.23 2.02
CA LEU A 278 0.55 8.80 0.64
C LEU A 278 0.53 9.98 -0.33
N SER A 279 -0.45 10.88 -0.21
CA SER A 279 -0.55 12.09 -1.04
C SER A 279 0.70 12.97 -0.89
N SER A 280 1.16 13.19 0.36
CA SER A 280 2.36 13.98 0.62
C SER A 280 3.61 13.33 0.04
N VAL A 281 3.74 12.01 0.21
CA VAL A 281 4.87 11.25 -0.32
C VAL A 281 4.85 11.23 -1.85
N LEU A 282 3.70 11.03 -2.47
CA LEU A 282 3.57 10.81 -3.91
C LEU A 282 3.53 12.12 -4.71
N LEU A 283 2.85 13.15 -4.20
CA LEU A 283 2.61 14.39 -4.93
C LEU A 283 3.60 15.52 -4.59
N ARG A 284 4.45 15.34 -3.55
CA ARG A 284 5.40 16.37 -3.14
C ARG A 284 6.26 16.92 -4.27
N GLN A 285 6.73 16.06 -5.17
CA GLN A 285 7.55 16.50 -6.31
C GLN A 285 6.73 17.06 -7.45
N GLU A 286 5.40 16.92 -7.40
CA GLU A 286 4.45 17.38 -8.40
C GLU A 286 3.72 18.66 -7.97
N GLN A 287 4.20 19.34 -6.90
CA GLN A 287 3.60 20.58 -6.39
C GLN A 287 3.51 21.68 -7.45
N ASP A 288 4.48 21.74 -8.37
CA ASP A 288 4.51 22.71 -9.45
C ASP A 288 3.57 22.38 -10.63
N LYS A 289 2.93 21.21 -10.60
CA LYS A 289 1.97 20.80 -11.63
C LYS A 289 0.65 21.58 -11.49
N SER A 290 -0.11 21.65 -12.58
CA SER A 290 -1.41 22.34 -12.59
C SER A 290 -2.41 21.69 -11.64
N ASP A 291 -3.38 22.48 -11.15
CA ASP A 291 -4.47 21.96 -10.31
C ASP A 291 -5.29 20.87 -11.01
N ARG A 292 -5.44 20.97 -12.34
CA ARG A 292 -6.08 19.92 -13.17
C ARG A 292 -5.34 18.58 -13.04
N TYR A 293 -4.02 18.61 -13.06
CA TYR A 293 -3.20 17.41 -12.88
C TYR A 293 -3.40 16.81 -11.48
N LEU A 294 -3.32 17.64 -10.44
CA LEU A 294 -3.51 17.21 -9.06
C LEU A 294 -4.92 16.67 -8.84
N PHE A 295 -5.94 17.31 -9.43
CA PHE A 295 -7.33 16.88 -9.36
C PHE A 295 -7.55 15.52 -10.02
N VAL A 296 -7.17 15.36 -11.29
CA VAL A 296 -7.34 14.10 -12.02
C VAL A 296 -6.58 12.98 -11.33
N PHE A 297 -5.34 13.25 -10.93
CA PHE A 297 -4.52 12.30 -10.20
C PHE A 297 -5.15 11.91 -8.86
N GLY A 298 -5.58 12.89 -8.06
CA GLY A 298 -6.26 12.67 -6.78
C GLY A 298 -7.58 11.90 -6.93
N THR A 299 -8.35 12.18 -7.98
CA THR A 299 -9.60 11.47 -8.31
C THR A 299 -9.34 9.98 -8.53
N VAL A 300 -8.38 9.64 -9.39
CA VAL A 300 -8.07 8.23 -9.71
C VAL A 300 -7.42 7.54 -8.52
N MET A 301 -6.38 8.16 -7.94
CA MET A 301 -5.64 7.57 -6.82
C MET A 301 -6.51 7.43 -5.57
N GLY A 302 -7.33 8.44 -5.27
CA GLY A 302 -8.24 8.43 -4.14
C GLY A 302 -9.30 7.36 -4.28
N GLY A 303 -9.89 7.19 -5.47
CA GLY A 303 -10.85 6.13 -5.74
C GLY A 303 -10.24 4.73 -5.57
N VAL A 304 -9.06 4.49 -6.14
CA VAL A 304 -8.37 3.20 -5.95
C VAL A 304 -8.00 2.98 -4.49
N TYR A 305 -7.51 4.01 -3.81
CA TYR A 305 -7.17 3.94 -2.39
C TYR A 305 -8.39 3.57 -1.54
N GLU A 306 -9.52 4.25 -1.73
CA GLU A 306 -10.78 4.00 -1.01
C GLU A 306 -11.29 2.58 -1.27
N TYR A 307 -11.23 2.13 -2.53
CA TYR A 307 -11.59 0.77 -2.90
C TYR A 307 -10.72 -0.28 -2.18
N VAL A 308 -9.40 -0.09 -2.20
CA VAL A 308 -8.46 -0.98 -1.51
C VAL A 308 -8.71 -0.99 0.00
N CYS A 309 -8.94 0.17 0.62
CA CYS A 309 -9.27 0.23 2.04
C CYS A 309 -10.55 -0.57 2.36
N SER A 310 -11.62 -0.43 1.56
CA SER A 310 -12.86 -1.21 1.73
C SER A 310 -12.61 -2.71 1.61
N ALA A 311 -11.86 -3.14 0.58
CA ALA A 311 -11.56 -4.54 0.36
C ALA A 311 -10.68 -5.13 1.49
N VAL A 312 -9.70 -4.38 1.97
CA VAL A 312 -8.81 -4.81 3.06
C VAL A 312 -9.57 -4.92 4.39
N THR A 313 -10.44 -3.96 4.72
CA THR A 313 -11.23 -4.02 5.96
C THR A 313 -12.23 -5.17 5.95
N GLU A 314 -12.83 -5.46 4.81
CA GLU A 314 -13.69 -6.64 4.67
C GLU A 314 -12.90 -7.95 4.81
N LEU A 315 -11.72 -8.03 4.19
CA LEU A 315 -10.87 -9.22 4.29
C LEU A 315 -10.40 -9.49 5.73
N LEU A 316 -10.01 -8.43 6.46
CA LEU A 316 -9.46 -8.55 7.81
C LEU A 316 -10.53 -8.74 8.88
N PHE A 317 -11.67 -8.05 8.74
CA PHE A 317 -12.68 -7.95 9.78
C PHE A 317 -14.06 -8.48 9.35
N GLY A 318 -14.24 -8.92 8.10
CA GLY A 318 -15.56 -9.29 7.57
C GLY A 318 -16.56 -8.14 7.54
N THR A 319 -16.09 -6.89 7.67
CA THR A 319 -16.89 -5.70 7.89
C THR A 319 -16.52 -4.60 6.91
N VAL A 320 -17.52 -3.92 6.36
CA VAL A 320 -17.36 -2.70 5.58
C VAL A 320 -17.89 -1.50 6.39
N PHE A 321 -17.19 -0.37 6.27
CA PHE A 321 -17.50 0.86 7.03
C PHE A 321 -18.26 1.90 6.21
N TRP A 322 -18.42 1.67 4.92
CA TRP A 322 -19.25 2.47 4.00
C TRP A 322 -19.81 1.59 2.89
N ASP A 323 -20.90 2.03 2.30
CA ASP A 323 -21.62 1.32 1.26
C ASP A 323 -22.27 2.34 0.30
N TYR A 324 -21.78 2.35 -0.94
CA TYR A 324 -22.26 3.23 -2.01
C TYR A 324 -23.19 2.53 -3.00
N SER A 325 -23.71 1.35 -2.70
CA SER A 325 -24.57 0.56 -3.59
C SER A 325 -25.82 1.35 -4.06
N LYS A 326 -26.32 2.28 -3.23
CA LYS A 326 -27.46 3.12 -3.54
C LYS A 326 -27.15 4.28 -4.51
N PHE A 327 -25.86 4.57 -4.75
CA PHE A 327 -25.45 5.66 -5.63
C PHE A 327 -25.27 5.16 -7.06
N LYS A 328 -25.64 6.00 -8.04
CA LYS A 328 -25.28 5.75 -9.45
C LYS A 328 -23.75 5.84 -9.63
N PHE A 329 -23.22 5.11 -10.61
CA PHE A 329 -21.78 5.07 -10.89
C PHE A 329 -20.91 4.61 -9.70
N ASN A 330 -21.43 3.66 -8.90
CA ASN A 330 -20.63 2.95 -7.93
C ASN A 330 -19.92 1.73 -8.55
N LEU A 331 -18.83 1.29 -7.95
CA LEU A 331 -18.13 0.06 -8.30
C LEU A 331 -18.19 -0.88 -7.09
N GLY A 332 -19.07 -1.90 -7.18
CA GLY A 332 -19.27 -2.89 -6.14
C GLY A 332 -19.67 -2.31 -4.77
N GLY A 333 -20.35 -1.16 -4.74
CA GLY A 333 -20.71 -0.45 -3.50
C GLY A 333 -19.50 0.14 -2.74
N ARG A 334 -18.28 -0.11 -3.17
CA ARG A 334 -17.05 0.26 -2.44
C ARG A 334 -16.57 1.67 -2.72
N ILE A 335 -16.75 2.14 -3.96
CA ILE A 335 -16.46 3.51 -4.38
C ILE A 335 -17.59 4.05 -5.24
N ASN A 336 -17.65 5.36 -5.33
CA ASN A 336 -18.60 6.09 -6.18
C ASN A 336 -17.87 7.23 -6.90
N LEU A 337 -18.25 7.50 -8.14
CA LEU A 337 -17.58 8.52 -8.97
C LEU A 337 -17.61 9.91 -8.32
N LEU A 338 -18.71 10.28 -7.66
CA LEU A 338 -18.82 11.58 -6.98
C LEU A 338 -17.78 11.70 -5.84
N TYR A 339 -17.60 10.64 -5.03
CA TYR A 339 -16.60 10.62 -3.97
C TYR A 339 -15.18 10.58 -4.49
N CYS A 340 -14.94 9.94 -5.66
CA CYS A 340 -13.65 10.04 -6.34
C CYS A 340 -13.31 11.51 -6.69
N PHE A 341 -14.29 12.30 -7.12
CA PHE A 341 -14.08 13.75 -7.34
C PHE A 341 -13.77 14.50 -6.05
N PHE A 342 -14.39 14.15 -4.94
CA PHE A 342 -14.04 14.73 -3.63
C PHE A 342 -12.58 14.40 -3.25
N TRP A 343 -12.10 13.20 -3.51
CA TRP A 343 -10.68 12.87 -3.37
C TRP A 343 -9.78 13.74 -4.26
N GLY A 344 -10.22 14.03 -5.48
CA GLY A 344 -9.51 14.96 -6.38
C GLY A 344 -9.42 16.37 -5.81
N ILE A 345 -10.53 16.92 -5.28
CA ILE A 345 -10.57 18.22 -4.60
C ILE A 345 -9.67 18.19 -3.36
N ALA A 346 -9.79 17.16 -2.52
CA ALA A 346 -8.98 17.00 -1.32
C ALA A 346 -7.48 16.98 -1.63
N ALA A 347 -7.06 16.31 -2.72
CA ALA A 347 -5.68 16.28 -3.16
C ALA A 347 -5.17 17.68 -3.57
N VAL A 348 -5.97 18.46 -4.29
CA VAL A 348 -5.62 19.85 -4.67
C VAL A 348 -5.49 20.71 -3.42
N VAL A 349 -6.50 20.71 -2.55
CA VAL A 349 -6.52 21.51 -1.31
C VAL A 349 -5.34 21.12 -0.41
N TRP A 350 -5.08 19.82 -0.24
CA TRP A 350 -3.97 19.35 0.55
C TRP A 350 -2.63 19.83 -0.01
N MET A 351 -2.37 19.61 -1.29
CA MET A 351 -1.08 19.96 -1.88
C MET A 351 -0.83 21.46 -1.98
N ARG A 352 -1.88 22.28 -2.18
CA ARG A 352 -1.75 23.72 -2.29
C ARG A 352 -1.68 24.43 -0.95
N TYR A 353 -2.46 23.98 0.02
CA TYR A 353 -2.64 24.69 1.29
C TYR A 353 -2.24 23.84 2.50
N GLY A 354 -2.80 22.62 2.62
CA GLY A 354 -2.62 21.79 3.80
C GLY A 354 -1.18 21.34 4.01
N TYR A 355 -0.57 20.71 3.02
CA TYR A 355 0.80 20.20 3.10
C TYR A 355 1.84 21.30 3.40
N PRO A 356 1.86 22.42 2.67
CA PRO A 356 2.80 23.52 2.98
C PRO A 356 2.59 24.11 4.36
N LEU A 357 1.34 24.21 4.84
CA LEU A 357 1.02 24.70 6.18
C LEU A 357 1.54 23.75 7.25
N VAL A 358 1.21 22.46 7.13
CA VAL A 358 1.62 21.44 8.10
C VAL A 358 3.14 21.30 8.17
N ILE A 359 3.85 21.29 7.03
CA ILE A 359 5.31 21.22 7.03
C ILE A 359 5.94 22.47 7.69
N ARG A 360 5.40 23.67 7.46
CA ARG A 360 5.86 24.88 8.14
C ARG A 360 5.62 24.82 9.65
N LEU A 361 4.45 24.36 10.08
CA LEU A 361 4.14 24.17 11.49
C LEU A 361 5.05 23.11 12.14
N MET A 362 5.24 21.98 11.48
CA MET A 362 6.17 20.94 11.94
C MET A 362 7.60 21.48 12.07
N ALA A 363 8.08 22.23 11.08
CA ALA A 363 9.41 22.86 11.14
C ALA A 363 9.54 23.82 12.32
N LYS A 364 8.50 24.63 12.61
CA LYS A 364 8.46 25.55 13.75
C LYS A 364 8.43 24.82 15.09
N VAL A 365 7.72 23.70 15.18
CA VAL A 365 7.56 22.93 16.42
C VAL A 365 8.71 21.94 16.64
N ARG A 366 9.44 21.58 15.58
CA ARG A 366 10.50 20.55 15.60
C ARG A 366 11.58 20.78 16.66
N SER A 367 11.91 22.05 16.95
CA SER A 367 12.87 22.40 18.00
C SER A 367 12.36 22.08 19.42
N HIS A 368 11.05 21.97 19.61
CA HIS A 368 10.40 21.71 20.89
C HIS A 368 10.02 20.21 21.05
N VAL A 369 9.91 19.45 19.95
CA VAL A 369 9.60 18.02 19.98
C VAL A 369 10.87 17.22 20.21
N ARG A 370 10.99 16.64 21.39
CA ARG A 370 12.09 15.74 21.73
C ARG A 370 11.87 14.37 21.08
N PRO A 371 12.93 13.63 20.69
CA PRO A 371 12.80 12.31 20.05
C PRO A 371 11.93 11.31 20.82
N TRP A 372 11.99 11.32 22.15
CA TRP A 372 11.17 10.43 22.98
C TRP A 372 9.66 10.69 22.83
N MET A 373 9.24 11.93 22.59
CA MET A 373 7.83 12.28 22.35
C MET A 373 7.31 11.61 21.08
N THR A 374 8.11 11.58 20.01
CA THR A 374 7.78 10.91 18.76
C THR A 374 7.70 9.40 18.96
N VAL A 375 8.60 8.82 19.75
CA VAL A 375 8.55 7.38 20.11
C VAL A 375 7.31 7.08 20.93
N LEU A 376 6.99 7.91 21.94
CA LEU A 376 5.78 7.73 22.76
C LEU A 376 4.51 7.80 21.88
N LEU A 377 4.45 8.75 20.96
CA LEU A 377 3.34 8.88 20.00
C LEU A 377 3.24 7.64 19.10
N ALA A 378 4.36 7.13 18.60
CA ALA A 378 4.39 5.91 17.80
C ALA A 378 3.87 4.70 18.57
N VAL A 379 4.32 4.53 19.80
CA VAL A 379 3.86 3.45 20.71
C VAL A 379 2.37 3.60 21.00
N PHE A 380 1.90 4.81 21.33
CA PHE A 380 0.48 5.07 21.56
C PHE A 380 -0.36 4.69 20.33
N MET A 381 0.03 5.13 19.12
CA MET A 381 -0.71 4.82 17.90
C MET A 381 -0.68 3.32 17.58
N ALA A 382 0.44 2.65 17.79
CA ALA A 382 0.55 1.20 17.60
C ALA A 382 -0.34 0.42 18.58
N VAL A 383 -0.30 0.75 19.86
CA VAL A 383 -1.15 0.13 20.89
C VAL A 383 -2.63 0.40 20.59
N ASN A 384 -2.97 1.63 20.23
CA ASN A 384 -4.34 2.00 19.86
C ASN A 384 -4.84 1.21 18.65
N LEU A 385 -4.03 1.07 17.60
CA LEU A 385 -4.37 0.28 16.41
C LEU A 385 -4.60 -1.21 16.77
N VAL A 386 -3.69 -1.80 17.54
CA VAL A 386 -3.82 -3.21 17.95
C VAL A 386 -5.07 -3.40 18.82
N THR A 387 -5.29 -2.54 19.81
CA THR A 387 -6.48 -2.64 20.69
C THR A 387 -7.76 -2.43 19.88
N SER A 388 -7.79 -1.49 18.95
CA SER A 388 -8.95 -1.25 18.09
C SER A 388 -9.27 -2.45 17.21
N SER A 389 -8.24 -3.09 16.64
CA SER A 389 -8.40 -4.30 15.83
C SER A 389 -8.92 -5.47 16.64
N LEU A 390 -8.40 -5.68 17.85
CA LEU A 390 -8.86 -6.74 18.77
C LEU A 390 -10.28 -6.47 19.26
N ALA A 391 -10.61 -5.21 19.60
CA ALA A 391 -11.95 -4.84 20.04
C ALA A 391 -12.98 -5.05 18.92
N LEU A 392 -12.64 -4.70 17.66
CA LEU A 392 -13.51 -4.93 16.52
C LEU A 392 -13.71 -6.42 16.23
N ALA A 393 -12.63 -7.21 16.25
CA ALA A 393 -12.72 -8.66 16.07
C ALA A 393 -13.54 -9.32 17.19
N ARG A 394 -13.39 -8.85 18.45
CA ARG A 394 -14.18 -9.35 19.56
C ARG A 394 -15.66 -8.94 19.45
N TYR A 395 -15.95 -7.72 19.05
CA TYR A 395 -17.29 -7.24 18.76
C TYR A 395 -17.96 -8.12 17.69
N ASP A 396 -17.25 -8.44 16.61
CA ASP A 396 -17.74 -9.33 15.57
C ASP A 396 -18.03 -10.75 16.10
N ALA A 397 -17.14 -11.30 16.93
CA ALA A 397 -17.32 -12.61 17.57
C ALA A 397 -18.56 -12.63 18.50
N ARG A 398 -18.76 -11.58 19.34
CA ARG A 398 -19.95 -11.46 20.20
C ARG A 398 -21.25 -11.40 19.41
N THR A 399 -21.31 -10.58 18.37
CA THR A 399 -22.49 -10.49 17.49
C THR A 399 -22.79 -11.81 16.76
N SER A 400 -21.81 -12.72 16.65
CA SER A 400 -21.96 -14.08 16.15
C SER A 400 -22.26 -15.11 17.24
N GLY A 401 -22.47 -14.69 18.51
CA GLY A 401 -22.81 -15.54 19.66
C GLY A 401 -21.63 -16.22 20.34
N ALA A 402 -20.38 -15.86 20.02
CA ALA A 402 -19.21 -16.48 20.63
C ALA A 402 -18.97 -15.95 22.06
N ALA A 403 -18.90 -16.86 23.02
CA ALA A 403 -18.52 -16.53 24.40
C ALA A 403 -17.04 -16.12 24.51
N ALA A 404 -16.69 -15.42 25.60
CA ALA A 404 -15.29 -15.10 25.89
C ALA A 404 -14.50 -16.39 26.14
N SER A 405 -13.40 -16.58 25.39
CA SER A 405 -12.55 -17.77 25.48
C SER A 405 -11.23 -17.51 26.22
N SER A 406 -10.88 -16.25 26.44
CA SER A 406 -9.63 -15.84 27.07
C SER A 406 -9.82 -14.67 28.04
N THR A 407 -8.80 -14.42 28.87
CA THR A 407 -8.75 -13.25 29.76
C THR A 407 -8.77 -11.95 28.96
N VAL A 408 -8.17 -11.96 27.77
CA VAL A 408 -8.16 -10.81 26.85
C VAL A 408 -9.58 -10.55 26.34
N ASP A 409 -10.33 -11.60 25.96
CA ASP A 409 -11.72 -11.45 25.52
C ASP A 409 -12.60 -10.84 26.62
N SER A 410 -12.46 -11.33 27.87
CA SER A 410 -13.21 -10.81 29.02
C SER A 410 -12.85 -9.35 29.31
N TRP A 411 -11.58 -8.98 29.18
CA TRP A 411 -11.15 -7.59 29.33
C TRP A 411 -11.74 -6.69 28.23
N LEU A 412 -11.73 -7.18 26.98
CA LEU A 412 -12.33 -6.46 25.84
C LEU A 412 -13.84 -6.30 26.01
N ASP A 413 -14.54 -7.34 26.48
CA ASP A 413 -15.98 -7.31 26.74
C ASP A 413 -16.35 -6.28 27.81
N THR A 414 -15.51 -6.11 28.83
CA THR A 414 -15.72 -5.16 29.92
C THR A 414 -15.46 -3.72 29.49
N HIS A 415 -14.43 -3.48 28.66
CA HIS A 415 -13.99 -2.13 28.33
C HIS A 415 -14.53 -1.62 26.99
N PHE A 416 -14.90 -2.53 26.08
CA PHE A 416 -15.42 -2.24 24.74
C PHE A 416 -16.71 -3.04 24.51
N ASP A 417 -17.72 -2.75 25.32
CA ASP A 417 -19.06 -3.35 25.19
C ASP A 417 -19.72 -2.96 23.85
N ASP A 418 -20.82 -3.63 23.51
CA ASP A 418 -21.50 -3.43 22.22
C ASP A 418 -22.01 -2.00 22.07
N ALA A 419 -22.53 -1.40 23.13
CA ALA A 419 -23.02 -0.01 23.09
C ALA A 419 -21.88 1.00 22.83
N ARG A 420 -20.67 0.73 23.33
CA ARG A 420 -19.48 1.53 23.05
C ARG A 420 -18.99 1.32 21.62
N MET A 421 -18.96 0.07 21.14
CA MET A 421 -18.52 -0.26 19.78
C MET A 421 -19.47 0.33 18.73
N GLU A 422 -20.78 0.28 18.93
CA GLU A 422 -21.77 0.91 18.05
C GLU A 422 -21.61 2.43 17.98
N ARG A 423 -21.25 3.09 19.09
CA ARG A 423 -20.95 4.53 19.09
C ARG A 423 -19.66 4.87 18.34
N ILE A 424 -18.63 4.02 18.42
CA ILE A 424 -17.34 4.24 17.73
C ILE A 424 -17.49 3.92 16.25
N TYR A 425 -18.17 2.83 15.89
CA TYR A 425 -18.32 2.31 14.52
C TYR A 425 -19.79 2.24 14.05
N PRO A 426 -20.51 3.37 14.01
CA PRO A 426 -21.95 3.38 13.74
C PRO A 426 -22.33 2.87 12.35
N ASN A 427 -21.41 2.84 11.42
CA ASN A 427 -21.61 2.38 10.04
C ASN A 427 -20.99 1.01 9.73
N ALA A 428 -20.47 0.31 10.74
CA ALA A 428 -19.94 -1.03 10.55
C ALA A 428 -21.07 -1.99 10.12
N LYS A 429 -20.97 -2.54 8.91
CA LYS A 429 -21.90 -3.53 8.38
C LYS A 429 -21.18 -4.83 8.14
N LYS A 430 -21.68 -5.93 8.69
CA LYS A 430 -21.23 -7.28 8.33
C LYS A 430 -21.56 -7.56 6.88
N VAL A 431 -20.59 -8.12 6.17
CA VAL A 431 -20.83 -8.68 4.86
C VAL A 431 -21.31 -10.12 5.06
N GLU A 432 -22.59 -10.38 4.78
CA GLU A 432 -23.09 -11.75 4.71
C GLU A 432 -22.35 -12.44 3.56
N LYS A 433 -21.54 -13.44 3.91
CA LYS A 433 -20.91 -14.27 2.89
C LYS A 433 -22.04 -15.04 2.19
N ALA A 434 -22.20 -14.80 0.89
CA ALA A 434 -23.07 -15.64 0.08
C ALA A 434 -22.61 -17.08 0.26
N ALA A 435 -23.55 -17.96 0.72
CA ALA A 435 -23.32 -19.36 1.04
C ALA A 435 -22.89 -20.18 -0.21
#